data_d846fa3b6098fda11c82317c8ec57623
#
_entry.id   d846fa3b6098fda11c82317c8ec57623
#
_cell.length_a   1.000
_cell.length_b   1.000
_cell.length_c   1.000
_cell.angle_alpha   90.00
_cell.angle_beta   90.00
_cell.angle_gamma   90.00
#
_symmetry.space_group_name_H-M   'P 1'
#
loop_
_entity.id
_entity.type
_entity.pdbx_description
1 polymer ?
#
loop_
_entity_poly.entity_id
_entity_poly.type
_entity_poly.pdbx_seq_one_letter_code
_entity_poly.pdbx_strand_id
1 'polypeptide(L)'
;MNFTIRRFQERDVEQTSAVIGAALRISNAPDYPAEIIQELLELYAPGNLLEQAGNEHLYVLLDGNRIIGCGGIAPYLGSETESILVTIFVLPECQGTGAGRALMETLEKDTYFLRADRVVIHSSITARDFYLKMGYQFSDGVGTPDEEGCIRMEKKA
;
A
#
# COMPACT_ATOMS: atom_id res chain seq x y z
N MET A 1 -4.38 11.60 -16.97
CA MET A 1 -3.69 12.16 -15.81
C MET A 1 -2.19 12.02 -15.97
N ASN A 2 -1.47 13.05 -15.58
CA ASN A 2 -0.01 13.02 -15.55
C ASN A 2 0.45 12.65 -14.14
N PHE A 3 0.89 11.41 -13.96
CA PHE A 3 1.37 10.95 -12.67
C PHE A 3 2.85 11.23 -12.50
N THR A 4 3.22 11.75 -11.35
CA THR A 4 4.59 11.87 -10.89
C THR A 4 4.70 11.08 -9.58
N ILE A 5 5.74 10.27 -9.44
CA ILE A 5 5.97 9.50 -8.23
C ILE A 5 7.35 9.85 -7.68
N ARG A 6 7.43 10.13 -6.39
CA ARG A 6 8.67 10.43 -5.69
C ARG A 6 8.62 9.90 -4.28
N ARG A 7 9.76 9.90 -3.61
CA ARG A 7 9.83 9.53 -2.20
C ARG A 7 9.02 10.49 -1.35
N PHE A 8 8.33 9.94 -0.36
CA PHE A 8 7.63 10.69 0.68
C PHE A 8 8.60 11.58 1.44
N GLN A 9 8.15 12.80 1.78
CA GLN A 9 8.86 13.75 2.62
C GLN A 9 7.97 14.13 3.80
N GLU A 10 8.57 14.59 4.89
CA GLU A 10 7.82 14.96 6.10
C GLU A 10 6.68 15.95 5.80
N ARG A 11 6.92 16.91 4.91
CA ARG A 11 5.89 17.89 4.48
C ARG A 11 4.66 17.28 3.82
N ASP A 12 4.75 16.03 3.38
CA ASP A 12 3.65 15.32 2.71
C ASP A 12 2.69 14.65 3.67
N VAL A 13 3.01 14.65 4.97
CA VAL A 13 2.31 13.76 5.94
C VAL A 13 0.82 14.04 6.03
N GLU A 14 0.41 15.30 6.06
CA GLU A 14 -1.01 15.66 6.18
C GLU A 14 -1.82 15.22 4.97
N GLN A 15 -1.32 15.51 3.77
CA GLN A 15 -2.00 15.12 2.54
C GLN A 15 -2.05 13.61 2.38
N THR A 16 -0.94 12.92 2.69
CA THR A 16 -0.88 11.46 2.56
C THR A 16 -1.82 10.78 3.54
N SER A 17 -1.85 11.24 4.79
CA SER A 17 -2.80 10.74 5.79
C SER A 17 -4.25 10.95 5.34
N ALA A 18 -4.56 12.10 4.73
CA ALA A 18 -5.89 12.38 4.20
C ALA A 18 -6.28 11.44 3.04
N VAL A 19 -5.34 11.13 2.15
CA VAL A 19 -5.55 10.14 1.07
C VAL A 19 -5.88 8.77 1.65
N ILE A 20 -5.08 8.32 2.60
CA ILE A 20 -5.30 7.02 3.27
C ILE A 20 -6.67 7.00 3.95
N GLY A 21 -7.01 8.06 4.68
CA GLY A 21 -8.30 8.18 5.35
C GLY A 21 -9.48 8.09 4.38
N ALA A 22 -9.40 8.79 3.23
CA ALA A 22 -10.44 8.75 2.22
C ALA A 22 -10.59 7.33 1.63
N ALA A 23 -9.47 6.66 1.32
CA ALA A 23 -9.49 5.30 0.82
C ALA A 23 -10.12 4.33 1.82
N LEU A 24 -9.76 4.44 3.09
CA LEU A 24 -10.31 3.59 4.16
C LEU A 24 -11.82 3.80 4.34
N ARG A 25 -12.28 5.05 4.38
CA ARG A 25 -13.69 5.37 4.64
C ARG A 25 -14.61 5.04 3.47
N ILE A 26 -14.12 5.10 2.25
CA ILE A 26 -14.92 4.95 1.05
C ILE A 26 -14.68 3.59 0.38
N SER A 27 -13.43 3.25 0.08
CA SER A 27 -13.11 2.04 -0.67
C SER A 27 -13.09 0.78 0.19
N ASN A 28 -12.52 0.86 1.39
CA ASN A 28 -12.35 -0.31 2.26
C ASN A 28 -13.55 -0.56 3.19
N ALA A 29 -14.23 0.50 3.62
CA ALA A 29 -15.30 0.38 4.61
C ALA A 29 -16.38 -0.64 4.29
N PRO A 30 -16.84 -0.82 3.02
CA PRO A 30 -17.82 -1.85 2.70
C PRO A 30 -17.40 -3.28 3.04
N ASP A 31 -16.09 -3.54 3.10
CA ASP A 31 -15.54 -4.89 3.30
C ASP A 31 -15.11 -5.17 4.74
N TYR A 32 -15.21 -4.18 5.65
CA TYR A 32 -14.70 -4.30 7.02
C TYR A 32 -15.66 -3.73 8.05
N PRO A 33 -15.66 -4.27 9.28
CA PRO A 33 -16.40 -3.66 10.39
C PRO A 33 -15.91 -2.24 10.69
N ALA A 34 -16.80 -1.40 11.22
CA ALA A 34 -16.48 -0.01 11.53
C ALA A 34 -15.32 0.13 12.52
N GLU A 35 -15.21 -0.80 13.48
CA GLU A 35 -14.12 -0.80 14.47
C GLU A 35 -12.74 -0.99 13.81
N ILE A 36 -12.67 -1.86 12.80
CA ILE A 36 -11.42 -2.11 12.07
C ILE A 36 -11.03 -0.86 11.27
N ILE A 37 -11.99 -0.23 10.60
CA ILE A 37 -11.73 1.02 9.88
C ILE A 37 -11.24 2.10 10.84
N GLN A 38 -11.83 2.23 12.03
CA GLN A 38 -11.40 3.21 13.02
C GLN A 38 -9.97 2.95 13.50
N GLU A 39 -9.62 1.70 13.75
CA GLU A 39 -8.26 1.32 14.13
C GLU A 39 -7.25 1.67 13.04
N LEU A 40 -7.59 1.42 11.78
CA LEU A 40 -6.73 1.75 10.64
C LEU A 40 -6.58 3.27 10.46
N LEU A 41 -7.66 4.03 10.67
CA LEU A 41 -7.58 5.49 10.62
C LEU A 41 -6.63 6.04 11.68
N GLU A 42 -6.63 5.48 12.87
CA GLU A 42 -5.71 5.85 13.94
C GLU A 42 -4.27 5.45 13.60
N LEU A 43 -4.10 4.25 13.05
CA LEU A 43 -2.77 3.74 12.64
C LEU A 43 -2.09 4.66 11.63
N TYR A 44 -2.87 5.27 10.75
CA TYR A 44 -2.35 6.15 9.70
C TYR A 44 -2.61 7.64 9.95
N ALA A 45 -2.95 8.02 11.19
CA ALA A 45 -2.99 9.42 11.58
C ALA A 45 -1.60 10.06 11.37
N PRO A 46 -1.52 11.38 11.14
CA PRO A 46 -0.27 12.02 10.68
C PRO A 46 0.98 11.64 11.47
N GLY A 47 0.94 11.70 12.79
CA GLY A 47 2.10 11.36 13.62
C GLY A 47 2.54 9.90 13.49
N ASN A 48 1.58 8.98 13.45
CA ASN A 48 1.85 7.55 13.30
C ASN A 48 2.34 7.22 11.89
N LEU A 49 1.77 7.87 10.88
CA LEU A 49 2.22 7.72 9.50
C LEU A 49 3.67 8.17 9.34
N LEU A 50 4.03 9.31 9.94
CA LEU A 50 5.38 9.84 9.86
C LEU A 50 6.39 8.87 10.47
N GLU A 51 6.05 8.25 11.61
CA GLU A 51 6.88 7.24 12.26
C GLU A 51 7.05 6.00 11.36
N GLN A 52 5.95 5.49 10.80
CA GLN A 52 6.00 4.33 9.90
C GLN A 52 6.83 4.62 8.65
N ALA A 53 6.72 5.83 8.09
CA ALA A 53 7.48 6.22 6.90
C ALA A 53 8.99 6.15 7.11
N GLY A 54 9.46 6.30 8.35
CA GLY A 54 10.88 6.17 8.69
C GLY A 54 11.40 4.73 8.61
N ASN A 55 10.51 3.73 8.59
CA ASN A 55 10.87 2.31 8.57
C ASN A 55 10.62 1.65 7.22
N GLU A 56 10.26 2.42 6.21
CA GLU A 56 9.97 1.92 4.86
C GLU A 56 10.46 2.90 3.81
N HIS A 57 10.54 2.45 2.57
CA HIS A 57 10.67 3.33 1.42
C HIS A 57 9.26 3.69 0.96
N LEU A 58 8.76 4.81 1.44
CA LEU A 58 7.42 5.28 1.11
C LEU A 58 7.49 6.26 -0.06
N TYR A 59 6.61 6.07 -1.03
CA TYR A 59 6.45 6.92 -2.21
C TYR A 59 5.09 7.58 -2.20
N VAL A 60 5.02 8.77 -2.77
CA VAL A 60 3.75 9.47 -3.03
C VAL A 60 3.54 9.62 -4.52
N LEU A 61 2.28 9.45 -4.92
CA LEU A 61 1.83 9.62 -6.30
C LEU A 61 1.11 10.94 -6.40
N LEU A 62 1.54 11.78 -7.33
CA LEU A 62 0.95 13.10 -7.52
C LEU A 62 0.32 13.21 -8.90
N ASP A 63 -0.80 13.93 -8.95
CA ASP A 63 -1.37 14.49 -10.17
C ASP A 63 -1.17 16.00 -10.08
N GLY A 64 -0.22 16.53 -10.86
CA GLY A 64 0.27 17.89 -10.66
C GLY A 64 0.91 18.05 -9.28
N ASN A 65 0.37 18.94 -8.45
CA ASN A 65 0.86 19.18 -7.08
C ASN A 65 0.03 18.46 -6.02
N ARG A 66 -0.99 17.70 -6.42
CA ARG A 66 -1.89 17.02 -5.50
C ARG A 66 -1.45 15.59 -5.27
N ILE A 67 -1.27 15.19 -4.03
CA ILE A 67 -1.04 13.80 -3.67
C ILE A 67 -2.37 13.05 -3.81
N ILE A 68 -2.36 11.98 -4.60
CA ILE A 68 -3.56 11.16 -4.87
C ILE A 68 -3.36 9.69 -4.49
N GLY A 69 -2.15 9.31 -4.10
CA GLY A 69 -1.87 7.94 -3.68
C GLY A 69 -0.53 7.83 -2.99
N CYS A 70 -0.29 6.67 -2.41
CA CYS A 70 0.99 6.34 -1.78
C CYS A 70 1.23 4.84 -1.85
N GLY A 71 2.47 4.44 -1.65
CA GLY A 71 2.85 3.04 -1.57
C GLY A 71 4.25 2.90 -1.01
N GLY A 72 4.47 1.86 -0.22
CA GLY A 72 5.74 1.62 0.44
C GLY A 72 6.24 0.20 0.31
N ILE A 73 7.51 0.01 0.59
CA ILE A 73 8.16 -1.29 0.64
C ILE A 73 9.20 -1.27 1.76
N ALA A 74 9.31 -2.38 2.47
CA ALA A 74 10.21 -2.50 3.60
C ALA A 74 10.78 -3.92 3.67
N PRO A 75 11.87 -4.16 4.44
CA PRO A 75 12.28 -5.53 4.74
C PRO A 75 11.16 -6.26 5.48
N TYR A 76 10.89 -7.51 5.07
CA TYR A 76 9.87 -8.30 5.75
C TYR A 76 10.46 -8.90 7.03
N LEU A 77 9.96 -8.46 8.19
CA LEU A 77 10.45 -8.89 9.51
C LEU A 77 11.98 -8.75 9.64
N GLY A 78 12.54 -7.68 9.06
CA GLY A 78 13.97 -7.42 9.10
C GLY A 78 14.82 -8.30 8.18
N SER A 79 14.21 -9.09 7.30
CA SER A 79 14.93 -9.99 6.39
C SER A 79 15.76 -9.22 5.36
N GLU A 80 16.92 -9.81 5.00
CA GLU A 80 17.77 -9.30 3.91
C GLU A 80 17.34 -9.82 2.54
N THR A 81 16.53 -10.88 2.50
CA THR A 81 16.16 -11.58 1.26
C THR A 81 14.66 -11.53 0.97
N GLU A 82 13.86 -11.03 1.90
CA GLU A 82 12.42 -10.88 1.71
C GLU A 82 11.99 -9.46 2.03
N SER A 83 11.00 -8.97 1.28
CA SER A 83 10.45 -7.64 1.46
C SER A 83 8.93 -7.70 1.50
N ILE A 84 8.32 -6.64 2.03
CA ILE A 84 6.87 -6.51 2.14
C ILE A 84 6.41 -5.18 1.55
N LEU A 85 5.35 -5.23 0.75
CA LEU A 85 4.66 -4.04 0.28
C LEU A 85 3.69 -3.58 1.36
N VAL A 86 3.70 -2.29 1.64
CA VAL A 86 2.92 -1.69 2.75
C VAL A 86 2.36 -0.34 2.31
N THR A 87 1.35 0.12 3.03
CA THR A 87 0.84 1.51 2.91
C THR A 87 0.41 1.89 1.49
N ILE A 88 -0.16 0.93 0.73
CA ILE A 88 -0.59 1.18 -0.65
C ILE A 88 -2.05 1.64 -0.64
N PHE A 89 -2.27 2.90 -1.01
CA PHE A 89 -3.60 3.52 -1.05
C PHE A 89 -3.68 4.50 -2.21
N VAL A 90 -4.86 4.57 -2.83
CA VAL A 90 -5.17 5.53 -3.90
C VAL A 90 -6.50 6.17 -3.57
N LEU A 91 -6.63 7.49 -3.80
CA LEU A 91 -7.91 8.19 -3.63
C LEU A 91 -9.01 7.46 -4.39
N PRO A 92 -10.21 7.32 -3.80
CA PRO A 92 -11.32 6.60 -4.44
C PRO A 92 -11.65 7.13 -5.85
N GLU A 93 -11.69 8.44 -6.03
CA GLU A 93 -11.97 9.06 -7.33
C GLU A 93 -10.87 8.88 -8.36
N CYS A 94 -9.69 8.45 -7.94
CA CYS A 94 -8.54 8.21 -8.83
C CYS A 94 -8.32 6.73 -9.13
N GLN A 95 -9.13 5.84 -8.59
CA GLN A 95 -9.06 4.41 -8.91
C GLN A 95 -9.55 4.16 -10.34
N GLY A 96 -8.99 3.13 -10.97
CA GLY A 96 -9.32 2.83 -12.37
C GLY A 96 -8.64 3.74 -13.39
N THR A 97 -7.70 4.60 -12.96
CA THR A 97 -6.99 5.53 -13.85
C THR A 97 -5.58 5.09 -14.20
N GLY A 98 -5.13 3.94 -13.68
CA GLY A 98 -3.75 3.47 -13.80
C GLY A 98 -2.85 3.93 -12.66
N ALA A 99 -3.39 4.63 -11.65
CA ALA A 99 -2.62 5.11 -10.50
C ALA A 99 -1.99 3.98 -9.70
N GLY A 100 -2.77 2.94 -9.38
CA GLY A 100 -2.27 1.78 -8.66
C GLY A 100 -1.17 1.04 -9.42
N ARG A 101 -1.34 0.86 -10.72
CA ARG A 101 -0.33 0.24 -11.58
C ARG A 101 0.96 1.05 -11.58
N ALA A 102 0.86 2.39 -11.69
CA ALA A 102 2.03 3.26 -11.68
C ALA A 102 2.81 3.14 -10.36
N LEU A 103 2.10 3.07 -9.23
CA LEU A 103 2.72 2.84 -7.92
C LEU A 103 3.44 1.50 -7.89
N MET A 104 2.79 0.41 -8.34
CA MET A 104 3.40 -0.91 -8.35
C MET A 104 4.65 -0.96 -9.23
N GLU A 105 4.62 -0.34 -10.40
CA GLU A 105 5.78 -0.28 -11.28
C GLU A 105 6.95 0.45 -10.63
N THR A 106 6.68 1.49 -9.86
CA THR A 106 7.72 2.21 -9.10
C THR A 106 8.27 1.36 -7.96
N LEU A 107 7.40 0.73 -7.18
CA LEU A 107 7.81 -0.13 -6.08
C LEU A 107 8.65 -1.32 -6.56
N GLU A 108 8.31 -1.87 -7.72
CA GLU A 108 9.04 -3.01 -8.30
C GLU A 108 10.42 -2.64 -8.84
N LYS A 109 10.76 -1.36 -8.86
CA LYS A 109 12.11 -0.85 -9.18
C LYS A 109 12.89 -0.42 -7.93
N ASP A 110 12.26 -0.44 -6.76
CA ASP A 110 12.93 -0.08 -5.52
C ASP A 110 13.97 -1.14 -5.14
N THR A 111 15.03 -0.71 -4.46
CA THR A 111 16.13 -1.62 -4.06
C THR A 111 15.65 -2.76 -3.17
N TYR A 112 14.66 -2.54 -2.31
CA TYR A 112 14.08 -3.60 -1.49
C TYR A 112 13.33 -4.64 -2.33
N PHE A 113 12.74 -4.24 -3.44
CA PHE A 113 12.11 -5.19 -4.35
C PHE A 113 13.16 -5.98 -5.13
N LEU A 114 14.13 -5.28 -5.71
CA LEU A 114 15.13 -5.90 -6.59
C LEU A 114 16.05 -6.89 -5.88
N ARG A 115 16.33 -6.67 -4.61
CA ARG A 115 17.17 -7.57 -3.80
C ARG A 115 16.43 -8.81 -3.29
N ALA A 116 15.10 -8.81 -3.36
CA ALA A 116 14.29 -9.83 -2.68
C ALA A 116 14.11 -11.08 -3.52
N ASP A 117 14.20 -12.25 -2.84
CA ASP A 117 13.82 -13.54 -3.42
C ASP A 117 12.30 -13.69 -3.39
N ARG A 118 11.64 -13.06 -2.42
CA ARG A 118 10.20 -13.09 -2.24
C ARG A 118 9.74 -11.73 -1.73
N VAL A 119 8.68 -11.21 -2.35
CA VAL A 119 7.99 -10.00 -1.87
C VAL A 119 6.57 -10.39 -1.48
N VAL A 120 6.19 -10.08 -0.25
CA VAL A 120 4.88 -10.40 0.29
C VAL A 120 4.03 -9.14 0.40
N ILE A 121 2.72 -9.34 0.44
CA ILE A 121 1.76 -8.30 0.77
C ILE A 121 0.64 -8.90 1.62
N HIS A 122 0.27 -8.21 2.67
CA HIS A 122 -0.93 -8.51 3.44
C HIS A 122 -2.06 -7.67 2.86
N SER A 123 -2.69 -8.21 1.82
CA SER A 123 -3.70 -7.51 1.05
C SER A 123 -4.98 -7.33 1.84
N SER A 124 -5.62 -6.16 1.67
CA SER A 124 -7.02 -6.03 2.06
C SER A 124 -7.90 -6.91 1.15
N ILE A 125 -9.08 -7.26 1.64
CA ILE A 125 -10.10 -7.95 0.83
C ILE A 125 -10.43 -7.10 -0.40
N THR A 126 -10.52 -5.80 -0.21
CA THR A 126 -10.85 -4.81 -1.25
C THR A 126 -9.86 -4.83 -2.42
N ALA A 127 -8.57 -4.98 -2.13
CA ALA A 127 -7.50 -4.87 -3.13
C ALA A 127 -7.04 -6.21 -3.73
N ARG A 128 -7.57 -7.32 -3.24
CA ARG A 128 -7.14 -8.68 -3.65
C ARG A 128 -7.06 -8.85 -5.16
N ASP A 129 -8.10 -8.49 -5.88
CA ASP A 129 -8.16 -8.70 -7.34
C ASP A 129 -7.14 -7.85 -8.08
N PHE A 130 -6.86 -6.66 -7.57
CA PHE A 130 -5.83 -5.79 -8.12
C PHE A 130 -4.45 -6.47 -8.06
N TYR A 131 -4.09 -7.05 -6.90
CA TYR A 131 -2.79 -7.71 -6.76
C TYR A 131 -2.68 -8.99 -7.59
N LEU A 132 -3.78 -9.73 -7.72
CA LEU A 132 -3.79 -10.88 -8.65
C LEU A 132 -3.46 -10.44 -10.07
N LYS A 133 -4.04 -9.34 -10.52
CA LYS A 133 -3.76 -8.78 -11.86
C LYS A 133 -2.33 -8.30 -12.00
N MET A 134 -1.71 -7.86 -10.91
CA MET A 134 -0.30 -7.43 -10.91
C MET A 134 0.68 -8.60 -10.83
N GLY A 135 0.21 -9.84 -10.79
CA GLY A 135 1.04 -11.02 -10.80
C GLY A 135 1.35 -11.63 -9.45
N TYR A 136 0.71 -11.15 -8.39
CA TYR A 136 0.86 -11.73 -7.05
C TYR A 136 -0.06 -12.94 -6.91
N GLN A 137 0.39 -13.93 -6.13
CA GLN A 137 -0.34 -15.17 -5.88
C GLN A 137 -0.68 -15.28 -4.41
N PHE A 138 -1.73 -16.04 -4.09
CA PHE A 138 -2.05 -16.33 -2.69
C PHE A 138 -0.94 -17.20 -2.08
N SER A 139 -0.46 -16.80 -0.92
CA SER A 139 0.61 -17.55 -0.23
C SER A 139 0.15 -18.95 0.21
N ASP A 140 -1.14 -19.10 0.54
CA ASP A 140 -1.73 -20.38 0.92
C ASP A 140 -2.37 -21.13 -0.27
N GLY A 141 -2.34 -20.57 -1.47
CA GLY A 141 -2.94 -21.12 -2.67
C GLY A 141 -4.46 -20.95 -2.75
N VAL A 142 -5.12 -20.42 -1.73
CA VAL A 142 -6.59 -20.33 -1.63
C VAL A 142 -7.06 -18.90 -1.49
N GLY A 143 -6.33 -18.07 -0.75
CA GLY A 143 -6.71 -16.67 -0.51
C GLY A 143 -7.68 -16.49 0.65
N THR A 144 -7.57 -17.33 1.66
CA THR A 144 -8.40 -17.22 2.88
C THR A 144 -7.94 -16.03 3.72
N PRO A 145 -8.85 -15.11 4.10
CA PRO A 145 -8.48 -14.03 5.00
C PRO A 145 -8.06 -14.55 6.37
N ASP A 146 -7.06 -13.90 6.97
CA ASP A 146 -6.64 -14.19 8.33
C ASP A 146 -7.57 -13.52 9.36
N GLU A 147 -7.22 -13.62 10.66
CA GLU A 147 -8.03 -13.06 11.74
C GLU A 147 -8.21 -11.54 11.64
N GLU A 148 -7.27 -10.85 11.00
CA GLU A 148 -7.32 -9.40 10.82
C GLU A 148 -8.02 -9.00 9.50
N GLY A 149 -8.50 -9.97 8.73
CA GLY A 149 -9.13 -9.74 7.44
C GLY A 149 -8.13 -9.50 6.31
N CYS A 150 -6.86 -9.88 6.50
CA CYS A 150 -5.83 -9.73 5.49
C CYS A 150 -5.64 -11.02 4.71
N ILE A 151 -5.43 -10.89 3.41
CA ILE A 151 -5.12 -12.01 2.52
C ILE A 151 -3.63 -11.96 2.21
N ARG A 152 -2.91 -13.01 2.58
CA ARG A 152 -1.46 -13.07 2.36
C ARG A 152 -1.19 -13.45 0.91
N MET A 153 -0.45 -12.60 0.23
CA MET A 153 -0.08 -12.78 -1.17
C MET A 153 1.42 -12.59 -1.34
N GLU A 154 1.97 -13.12 -2.42
CA GLU A 154 3.39 -13.06 -2.67
C GLU A 154 3.75 -13.09 -4.14
N LYS A 155 4.94 -12.60 -4.45
CA LYS A 155 5.59 -12.70 -5.75
C LYS A 155 7.03 -13.15 -5.52
N LYS A 156 7.45 -14.19 -6.19
CA LYS A 156 8.81 -14.72 -6.10
C LYS A 156 9.64 -14.26 -7.29
N ALA A 157 10.93 -14.06 -7.03
CA ALA A 157 11.88 -13.72 -8.08
C ALA A 157 12.05 -14.86 -9.07
#